data_2644a47633e0903a736e259ed19ee1c9
#
_entry.id   2644a47633e0903a736e259ed19ee1c9
#
_cell.length_a   1.000
_cell.length_b   1.000
_cell.length_c   1.000
_cell.angle_alpha   90.00
_cell.angle_beta   90.00
_cell.angle_gamma   90.00
#
_symmetry.space_group_name_H-M   'P 1'
#
loop_
_entity.id
_entity.type
_entity.pdbx_description
1 polymer ?
#
loop_
_entity_poly.entity_id
_entity_poly.type
_entity_poly.pdbx_seq_one_letter_code
_entity_poly.pdbx_strand_id
1 'polypeptide(L)'
;RFFLDSMLPGHERLNYNVIGSGVSENPDAKPAIEYAEDFNLTYMKAAPGKGPSLHSHDHIEVFIAMTGRWSVTWGEEGQHEIFLEPFDVISVPVGEMRAIRNAGDSDAWHLMILGGTNPSRVEWHDNVIQRAQDAGFVLDEDGNIQEV
;
A
#
# COMPACT_ATOMS: atom_id res chain seq x y z
N ARG A 1 8.69 -8.79 -5.21
CA ARG A 1 8.93 -7.73 -4.21
C ARG A 1 8.41 -6.42 -4.79
N PHE A 2 7.38 -5.83 -4.19
CA PHE A 2 6.75 -4.62 -4.70
C PHE A 2 7.02 -3.40 -3.82
N PHE A 3 7.17 -3.61 -2.49
CA PHE A 3 7.27 -2.53 -1.51
C PHE A 3 8.28 -2.86 -0.43
N LEU A 4 8.96 -1.84 0.09
CA LEU A 4 9.95 -1.96 1.14
C LEU A 4 9.40 -2.66 2.39
N ASP A 5 8.22 -2.28 2.85
CA ASP A 5 7.60 -2.88 4.02
C ASP A 5 7.18 -4.34 3.81
N SER A 6 6.93 -4.76 2.57
CA SER A 6 6.59 -6.16 2.28
C SER A 6 7.75 -7.14 2.54
N MET A 7 8.96 -6.61 2.75
CA MET A 7 10.12 -7.36 3.22
C MET A 7 10.11 -7.59 4.74
N LEU A 8 9.24 -6.88 5.46
CA LEU A 8 9.14 -6.97 6.91
C LEU A 8 8.08 -7.98 7.34
N PRO A 9 8.33 -8.76 8.42
CA PRO A 9 7.32 -9.65 8.99
C PRO A 9 6.07 -8.87 9.39
N GLY A 10 4.91 -9.39 9.00
CA GLY A 10 3.62 -8.79 9.34
C GLY A 10 3.02 -7.90 8.23
N HIS A 11 3.76 -7.65 7.15
CA HIS A 11 3.32 -6.76 6.07
C HIS A 11 3.26 -7.45 4.70
N GLU A 12 3.43 -8.76 4.67
CA GLU A 12 3.41 -9.57 3.45
C GLU A 12 2.02 -9.52 2.80
N ARG A 13 2.01 -9.28 1.50
CA ARG A 13 0.80 -9.21 0.69
C ARG A 13 1.08 -9.46 -0.77
N LEU A 14 0.01 -9.76 -1.52
CA LEU A 14 0.03 -9.84 -2.98
C LEU A 14 -0.65 -8.60 -3.55
N ASN A 15 0.03 -7.92 -4.46
CA ASN A 15 -0.50 -6.78 -5.19
C ASN A 15 -0.62 -7.13 -6.67
N TYR A 16 -1.73 -6.73 -7.27
CA TYR A 16 -2.04 -6.94 -8.67
C TYR A 16 -2.37 -5.58 -9.29
N ASN A 17 -1.40 -4.97 -9.97
CA ASN A 17 -1.61 -3.73 -10.71
C ASN A 17 -2.46 -4.05 -11.95
N VAL A 18 -3.68 -3.53 -11.98
CA VAL A 18 -4.64 -3.79 -13.06
C VAL A 18 -4.60 -2.68 -14.10
N ILE A 19 -4.77 -1.43 -13.67
CA ILE A 19 -4.72 -0.26 -14.55
C ILE A 19 -3.60 0.65 -14.06
N GLY A 20 -2.65 0.93 -14.93
CA GLY A 20 -1.50 1.77 -14.63
C GLY A 20 -0.50 1.11 -13.69
N SER A 21 0.68 1.70 -13.57
CA SER A 21 1.77 1.18 -12.74
C SER A 21 1.47 1.25 -11.24
N GLY A 22 0.50 2.05 -10.85
CA GLY A 22 0.13 2.24 -9.45
C GLY A 22 1.29 2.80 -8.65
N VAL A 23 1.55 2.18 -7.51
CA VAL A 23 2.74 2.40 -6.70
C VAL A 23 3.54 1.11 -6.71
N SER A 24 4.80 1.16 -7.05
CA SER A 24 5.71 0.02 -6.98
C SER A 24 7.16 0.48 -6.84
N GLU A 25 7.87 -0.11 -5.92
CA GLU A 25 9.32 0.06 -5.73
C GLU A 25 10.10 -1.05 -6.46
N ASN A 26 9.43 -1.71 -7.42
CA ASN A 26 10.02 -2.70 -8.32
C ASN A 26 9.87 -2.22 -9.76
N PRO A 27 10.96 -1.88 -10.45
CA PRO A 27 10.93 -1.36 -11.81
C PRO A 27 10.45 -2.39 -12.84
N ASP A 28 10.47 -3.67 -12.53
CA ASP A 28 10.02 -4.75 -13.40
C ASP A 28 8.50 -5.04 -13.30
N ALA A 29 7.82 -4.41 -12.34
CA ALA A 29 6.39 -4.59 -12.16
C ALA A 29 5.61 -3.89 -13.28
N LYS A 30 4.81 -4.68 -14.03
CA LYS A 30 3.98 -4.17 -15.12
C LYS A 30 2.50 -4.39 -14.81
N PRO A 31 1.64 -3.41 -15.09
CA PRO A 31 0.20 -3.57 -14.96
C PRO A 31 -0.37 -4.44 -16.10
N ALA A 32 -1.57 -4.99 -15.88
CA ALA A 32 -2.30 -5.71 -16.92
C ALA A 32 -2.76 -4.78 -18.05
N ILE A 33 -3.11 -3.54 -17.71
CA ILE A 33 -3.50 -2.46 -18.62
C ILE A 33 -2.50 -1.32 -18.42
N GLU A 34 -1.58 -1.14 -19.36
CA GLU A 34 -0.49 -0.17 -19.23
C GLU A 34 -0.98 1.29 -19.35
N TYR A 35 -1.98 1.54 -20.21
CA TYR A 35 -2.52 2.87 -20.35
C TYR A 35 -3.38 3.27 -19.16
N ALA A 36 -2.99 4.33 -18.49
CA ALA A 36 -3.72 4.94 -17.39
C ALA A 36 -3.77 6.45 -17.56
N GLU A 37 -4.92 7.04 -17.30
CA GLU A 37 -5.12 8.48 -17.33
C GLU A 37 -5.92 8.88 -16.09
N ASP A 38 -5.34 9.76 -15.29
CA ASP A 38 -5.91 10.35 -14.07
C ASP A 38 -6.13 9.39 -12.88
N PHE A 39 -5.99 8.07 -13.04
CA PHE A 39 -6.03 7.12 -11.92
C PHE A 39 -5.32 5.81 -12.22
N ASN A 40 -4.98 5.10 -11.15
CA ASN A 40 -4.46 3.73 -11.18
C ASN A 40 -5.35 2.83 -10.32
N LEU A 41 -5.42 1.54 -10.66
CA LEU A 41 -6.24 0.56 -9.95
C LEU A 41 -5.43 -0.68 -9.62
N THR A 42 -5.43 -1.05 -8.35
CA THR A 42 -4.69 -2.19 -7.82
C THR A 42 -5.58 -3.03 -6.91
N TYR A 43 -5.57 -4.35 -7.10
CA TYR A 43 -6.08 -5.29 -6.10
C TYR A 43 -4.96 -5.71 -5.15
N MET A 44 -5.31 -5.86 -3.89
CA MET A 44 -4.45 -6.42 -2.87
C MET A 44 -5.12 -7.60 -2.18
N LYS A 45 -4.36 -8.66 -1.95
CA LYS A 45 -4.76 -9.79 -1.12
C LYS A 45 -3.81 -9.92 0.06
N ALA A 46 -4.34 -10.03 1.26
CA ALA A 46 -3.55 -10.20 2.47
C ALA A 46 -4.17 -11.23 3.42
N ALA A 47 -3.32 -11.97 4.10
CA ALA A 47 -3.71 -12.86 5.19
C ALA A 47 -4.09 -12.06 6.45
N PRO A 48 -4.75 -12.66 7.44
CA PRO A 48 -5.10 -12.01 8.70
C PRO A 48 -3.91 -11.30 9.36
N GLY A 49 -4.14 -10.07 9.79
CA GLY A 49 -3.13 -9.22 10.42
C GLY A 49 -2.12 -8.57 9.48
N LYS A 50 -2.15 -8.85 8.18
CA LYS A 50 -1.20 -8.37 7.18
C LYS A 50 -1.75 -7.17 6.39
N GLY A 51 -0.83 -6.40 5.80
CA GLY A 51 -1.15 -5.24 4.97
C GLY A 51 -0.09 -4.16 5.03
N PRO A 52 -0.24 -3.07 4.25
CA PRO A 52 0.71 -1.96 4.22
C PRO A 52 0.91 -1.29 5.57
N SER A 53 2.18 -1.03 5.89
CA SER A 53 2.60 -0.21 7.03
C SER A 53 2.24 1.27 6.84
N LEU A 54 2.51 2.07 7.87
CA LEU A 54 2.23 3.51 7.88
C LEU A 54 3.08 4.23 6.81
N HIS A 55 2.41 4.89 5.88
CA HIS A 55 3.00 5.60 4.75
C HIS A 55 2.08 6.72 4.26
N SER A 56 2.60 7.59 3.40
CA SER A 56 1.79 8.58 2.67
C SER A 56 2.07 8.54 1.16
N HIS A 57 1.21 9.21 0.41
CA HIS A 57 1.35 9.40 -1.04
C HIS A 57 1.20 10.88 -1.42
N ASP A 58 1.77 11.23 -2.55
CA ASP A 58 1.59 12.54 -3.20
C ASP A 58 0.31 12.63 -4.05
N HIS A 59 -0.52 11.58 -4.04
CA HIS A 59 -1.82 11.50 -4.71
C HIS A 59 -2.90 11.05 -3.72
N ILE A 60 -4.16 11.39 -4.06
CA ILE A 60 -5.32 10.88 -3.32
C ILE A 60 -5.44 9.37 -3.51
N GLU A 61 -5.82 8.66 -2.47
CA GLU A 61 -6.04 7.23 -2.52
C GLU A 61 -7.39 6.85 -1.96
N VAL A 62 -8.09 5.96 -2.66
CA VAL A 62 -9.38 5.42 -2.23
C VAL A 62 -9.21 3.94 -1.91
N PHE A 63 -9.68 3.54 -0.74
CA PHE A 63 -9.73 2.16 -0.29
C PHE A 63 -11.16 1.63 -0.31
N ILE A 64 -11.33 0.44 -0.88
CA ILE A 64 -12.60 -0.26 -0.95
C ILE A 64 -12.38 -1.69 -0.44
N ALA A 65 -12.99 -2.04 0.70
CA ALA A 65 -12.99 -3.41 1.16
C ALA A 65 -13.84 -4.27 0.23
N MET A 66 -13.25 -5.32 -0.34
CA MET A 66 -13.96 -6.25 -1.25
C MET A 66 -14.49 -7.44 -0.50
N THR A 67 -13.65 -8.10 0.28
CA THR A 67 -14.00 -9.21 1.15
C THR A 67 -13.36 -9.04 2.52
N GLY A 68 -13.91 -9.70 3.53
CA GLY A 68 -13.39 -9.64 4.89
C GLY A 68 -13.58 -8.27 5.54
N ARG A 69 -12.92 -8.09 6.67
CA ARG A 69 -12.93 -6.85 7.44
C ARG A 69 -11.53 -6.23 7.43
N TRP A 70 -11.46 -4.91 7.21
CA TRP A 70 -10.19 -4.20 7.12
C TRP A 70 -10.10 -3.09 8.17
N SER A 71 -8.94 -2.99 8.82
CA SER A 71 -8.59 -1.85 9.65
C SER A 71 -7.83 -0.84 8.80
N VAL A 72 -8.24 0.42 8.85
CA VAL A 72 -7.51 1.56 8.29
C VAL A 72 -7.12 2.47 9.44
N THR A 73 -5.83 2.72 9.60
CA THR A 73 -5.31 3.68 10.56
C THR A 73 -4.76 4.89 9.83
N TRP A 74 -4.83 6.07 10.45
CA TRP A 74 -4.28 7.31 9.90
C TRP A 74 -3.79 8.25 11.00
N GLY A 75 -3.17 9.36 10.58
CA GLY A 75 -2.46 10.29 11.45
C GLY A 75 -0.97 9.99 11.45
N GLU A 76 -0.16 10.93 11.87
CA GLU A 76 1.31 10.84 11.79
C GLU A 76 1.86 9.58 12.49
N GLU A 77 1.22 9.15 13.58
CA GLU A 77 1.57 7.95 14.33
C GLU A 77 0.54 6.81 14.17
N GLY A 78 -0.38 6.92 13.21
CA GLY A 78 -1.44 5.93 13.03
C GLY A 78 -2.42 5.87 14.21
N GLN A 79 -2.62 6.98 14.92
CA GLN A 79 -3.39 7.03 16.17
C GLN A 79 -4.90 6.95 16.00
N HIS A 80 -5.41 7.15 14.79
CA HIS A 80 -6.82 7.02 14.46
C HIS A 80 -7.07 5.69 13.76
N GLU A 81 -8.21 5.08 13.98
CA GLU A 81 -8.57 3.78 13.38
C GLU A 81 -10.06 3.72 13.04
N ILE A 82 -10.36 3.13 11.91
CA ILE A 82 -11.70 2.75 11.47
C ILE A 82 -11.66 1.35 10.86
N PHE A 83 -12.80 0.64 10.92
CA PHE A 83 -12.95 -0.66 10.26
C PHE A 83 -13.87 -0.53 9.05
N LEU A 84 -13.48 -1.17 7.95
CA LEU A 84 -14.26 -1.28 6.72
C LEU A 84 -14.82 -2.70 6.60
N GLU A 85 -16.11 -2.81 6.41
CA GLU A 85 -16.80 -4.03 5.98
C GLU A 85 -16.87 -4.07 4.44
N PRO A 86 -17.20 -5.22 3.81
CA PRO A 86 -17.28 -5.32 2.35
C PRO A 86 -18.13 -4.19 1.73
N PHE A 87 -17.59 -3.57 0.68
CA PHE A 87 -18.11 -2.40 -0.05
C PHE A 87 -18.03 -1.05 0.68
N ASP A 88 -17.56 -0.99 1.92
CA ASP A 88 -17.23 0.29 2.52
C ASP A 88 -16.08 0.95 1.78
N VAL A 89 -16.13 2.28 1.70
CA VAL A 89 -15.17 3.11 0.96
C VAL A 89 -14.63 4.20 1.88
N ILE A 90 -13.32 4.41 1.83
CA ILE A 90 -12.67 5.57 2.45
C ILE A 90 -11.77 6.26 1.44
N SER A 91 -11.79 7.58 1.44
CA SER A 91 -10.88 8.42 0.64
C SER A 91 -9.85 9.06 1.55
N VAL A 92 -8.58 8.83 1.25
CA VAL A 92 -7.46 9.35 2.04
C VAL A 92 -6.79 10.49 1.28
N PRO A 93 -6.72 11.69 1.89
CA PRO A 93 -6.11 12.86 1.26
C PRO A 93 -4.62 12.69 0.97
N VAL A 94 -4.12 13.54 0.06
CA VAL A 94 -2.69 13.68 -0.22
C VAL A 94 -1.93 14.00 1.08
N GLY A 95 -0.80 13.32 1.30
CA GLY A 95 0.09 13.56 2.42
C GLY A 95 -0.35 12.99 3.77
N GLU A 96 -1.59 12.49 3.89
CA GLU A 96 -2.05 11.84 5.12
C GLU A 96 -1.36 10.49 5.30
N MET A 97 -0.71 10.28 6.45
CA MET A 97 -0.17 8.98 6.82
C MET A 97 -1.29 7.97 7.05
N ARG A 98 -1.18 6.79 6.42
CA ARG A 98 -2.16 5.70 6.55
C ARG A 98 -1.48 4.34 6.57
N ALA A 99 -2.15 3.40 7.21
CA ALA A 99 -1.85 1.97 7.12
C ALA A 99 -3.16 1.20 6.96
N ILE A 100 -3.07 0.02 6.36
CA ILE A 100 -4.23 -0.85 6.20
C ILE A 100 -3.86 -2.28 6.56
N ARG A 101 -4.78 -3.00 7.20
CA ARG A 101 -4.54 -4.35 7.68
C ARG A 101 -5.81 -5.19 7.56
N ASN A 102 -5.67 -6.43 7.10
CA ASN A 102 -6.74 -7.40 7.19
C ASN A 102 -7.05 -7.68 8.68
N ALA A 103 -8.21 -7.24 9.14
CA ALA A 103 -8.70 -7.41 10.52
C ALA A 103 -9.65 -8.59 10.68
N GLY A 104 -9.81 -9.41 9.64
CA GLY A 104 -10.58 -10.65 9.66
C GLY A 104 -9.75 -11.87 10.07
N ASP A 105 -10.32 -13.05 9.91
CA ASP A 105 -9.77 -14.35 10.29
C ASP A 105 -9.35 -15.23 9.09
N SER A 106 -9.52 -14.73 7.88
CA SER A 106 -9.17 -15.41 6.62
C SER A 106 -8.56 -14.43 5.62
N ASP A 107 -7.94 -14.95 4.57
CA ASP A 107 -7.44 -14.13 3.46
C ASP A 107 -8.55 -13.25 2.90
N ALA A 108 -8.23 -11.99 2.65
CA ALA A 108 -9.20 -11.02 2.16
C ALA A 108 -8.64 -10.16 1.03
N TRP A 109 -9.56 -9.62 0.22
CA TRP A 109 -9.28 -8.77 -0.92
C TRP A 109 -9.67 -7.33 -0.66
N HIS A 110 -8.83 -6.44 -1.16
CA HIS A 110 -8.98 -5.00 -1.08
C HIS A 110 -8.74 -4.38 -2.45
N LEU A 111 -9.51 -3.36 -2.80
CA LEU A 111 -9.33 -2.57 -4.02
C LEU A 111 -8.79 -1.20 -3.65
N MET A 112 -7.75 -0.77 -4.33
CA MET A 112 -7.15 0.55 -4.18
C MET A 112 -7.22 1.31 -5.49
N ILE A 113 -7.69 2.54 -5.44
CA ILE A 113 -7.67 3.49 -6.55
C ILE A 113 -6.77 4.65 -6.12
N LEU A 114 -5.72 4.88 -6.89
CA LEU A 114 -4.77 5.95 -6.66
C LEU A 114 -4.91 6.99 -7.76
N GLY A 115 -5.11 8.25 -7.40
CA GLY A 115 -5.20 9.35 -8.36
C GLY A 115 -3.88 9.58 -9.09
N GLY A 116 -3.96 10.31 -10.21
CA GLY A 116 -2.79 10.67 -11.02
C GLY A 116 -2.49 9.68 -12.15
N THR A 117 -1.94 10.21 -13.23
CA THR A 117 -1.54 9.43 -14.42
C THR A 117 -0.21 8.74 -14.23
N ASN A 118 0.73 9.42 -13.56
CA ASN A 118 2.06 8.88 -13.28
C ASN A 118 2.04 8.02 -12.00
N PRO A 119 2.99 7.07 -11.87
CA PRO A 119 3.15 6.34 -10.62
C PRO A 119 3.33 7.28 -9.44
N SER A 120 2.58 7.04 -8.37
CA SER A 120 2.75 7.76 -7.12
C SER A 120 3.98 7.26 -6.38
N ARG A 121 4.55 8.11 -5.52
CA ARG A 121 5.62 7.73 -4.61
C ARG A 121 5.04 7.27 -3.28
N VAL A 122 5.76 6.36 -2.61
CA VAL A 122 5.51 5.99 -1.23
C VAL A 122 6.48 6.78 -0.35
N GLU A 123 5.96 7.48 0.63
CA GLU A 123 6.74 8.06 1.72
C GLU A 123 6.48 7.23 2.98
N TRP A 124 7.45 6.41 3.35
CA TRP A 124 7.36 5.56 4.52
C TRP A 124 7.58 6.35 5.81
N HIS A 125 6.83 6.00 6.84
CA HIS A 125 7.12 6.49 8.19
C HIS A 125 8.53 6.07 8.62
N ASP A 126 9.25 6.91 9.38
CA ASP A 126 10.65 6.70 9.77
C ASP A 126 10.88 5.34 10.43
N ASN A 127 9.92 4.87 11.23
CA ASN A 127 9.99 3.55 11.86
C ASN A 127 10.03 2.41 10.83
N VAL A 128 9.31 2.54 9.71
CA VAL A 128 9.31 1.53 8.64
C VAL A 128 10.66 1.51 7.94
N ILE A 129 11.22 2.67 7.64
CA ILE A 129 12.54 2.81 7.03
C ILE A 129 13.62 2.19 7.94
N GLN A 130 13.59 2.50 9.23
CA GLN A 130 14.55 1.96 10.18
C GLN A 130 14.46 0.43 10.29
N ARG A 131 13.25 -0.11 10.38
CA ARG A 131 13.05 -1.57 10.43
C ARG A 131 13.51 -2.27 9.16
N ALA A 132 13.33 -1.65 8.00
CA ALA A 132 13.81 -2.18 6.73
C ALA A 132 15.34 -2.19 6.69
N GLN A 133 16.00 -1.12 7.10
CA GLN A 133 17.46 -1.04 7.21
C GLN A 133 18.02 -2.11 8.16
N ASP A 134 17.40 -2.29 9.33
CA ASP A 134 17.78 -3.32 10.30
C ASP A 134 17.62 -4.74 9.72
N ALA A 135 16.71 -4.92 8.77
CA ALA A 135 16.48 -6.17 8.04
C ALA A 135 17.35 -6.35 6.79
N GLY A 136 18.21 -5.38 6.46
CA GLY A 136 19.11 -5.42 5.31
C GLY A 136 18.48 -4.93 3.99
N PHE A 137 17.49 -4.04 4.06
CA PHE A 137 16.85 -3.46 2.88
C PHE A 137 16.86 -1.94 2.93
N VAL A 138 17.17 -1.32 1.80
CA VAL A 138 17.14 0.14 1.63
C VAL A 138 16.47 0.49 0.31
N LEU A 139 16.08 1.76 0.15
CA LEU A 139 15.71 2.34 -1.14
C LEU A 139 16.91 3.06 -1.73
N ASP A 140 17.15 2.88 -3.02
CA ASP A 140 18.13 3.68 -3.76
C ASP A 140 17.60 5.09 -4.09
N GLU A 141 18.40 5.89 -4.79
CA GLU A 141 18.05 7.27 -5.17
C GLU A 141 16.82 7.34 -6.08
N ASP A 142 16.52 6.26 -6.81
CA ASP A 142 15.37 6.14 -7.68
C ASP A 142 14.14 5.56 -6.96
N GLY A 143 14.26 5.20 -5.68
CA GLY A 143 13.20 4.60 -4.87
C GLY A 143 13.00 3.11 -5.08
N ASN A 144 13.99 2.38 -5.60
CA ASN A 144 13.94 0.94 -5.77
C ASN A 144 14.57 0.20 -4.60
N ILE A 145 14.00 -0.95 -4.26
CA ILE A 145 14.49 -1.79 -3.15
C ILE A 145 15.83 -2.41 -3.49
N GLN A 146 16.81 -2.22 -2.60
CA GLN A 146 18.11 -2.83 -2.63
C GLN A 146 18.35 -3.67 -1.37
N GLU A 147 19.01 -4.79 -1.53
CA GLU A 147 19.49 -5.63 -0.42
C GLU A 147 20.94 -5.24 -0.10
N VAL A 148 21.27 -4.96 1.16
CA VAL A 148 22.58 -4.50 1.62
C VAL A 148 23.17 -5.42 2.69
#